data_62452c3a193335822dfb4ca653f6c8eb
#
_entry.id   62452c3a193335822dfb4ca653f6c8eb
#
_cell.length_a   1.000
_cell.length_b   1.000
_cell.length_c   1.000
_cell.angle_alpha   90.00
_cell.angle_beta   90.00
_cell.angle_gamma   90.00
#
_symmetry.space_group_name_H-M   'P 1'
#
loop_
_entity.id
_entity.type
_entity.pdbx_description
1 polymer ?
#
loop_
_entity_poly.entity_id
_entity_poly.type
_entity_poly.pdbx_seq_one_letter_code
_entity_poly.pdbx_strand_id
1 'polypeptide(L)'
;MRSHYCGQLNETLVDQTVTLCGWVHRRRDHGGVIFLDMRDRDGIAQVVVDPDTAEAFATADRARSEYVLRIQGRVRLRPEGTQNPGMPTGMIEVLAKEVEVLNTAATPPFQLDEHGKVGEEVRLKHRYIDLRRPEMIEKLRLRSRISHNVRAFLEGQGFLDIETPILTRATPEGARDYLVPSRTHPGSFFALPQSPQLFKQLLMVAGFDRYYQIAKCFRDEDLRADRQPEFTQIDLEASFVSEDDIMGITEAMIRQLFQEVLKVELPEFPRMTWSEAMNRFGSDKPDLRIPLELTDVDDLMQQVDFKVFSGPASAADGRVAALRVPGGAKLSRKEIDAYTKFVGIYGAKGLAWIKVNERAKGIEGLQSPIVKFMESVVEALLDRVGAEDGDIIFFGADKARIVNEAIGALRVRLGEDLDLYTQTWAPLWVVDFPMFEADDDGRLSPLHHPFTSPSCSPEELKANPAAALSRAYDMVLNGTELGGGSIRIHDQAMQSSVFEILGIGEEEAREKFGFLLDALHYGAPPHGGLAFGLDRLVMLMAGARTIREVIAFPKTQSAGCLMTDAPGEVSGDQLRELSIRLRQKAKPEGQKTTPEGQE
;
A
#
# COMPACT_ATOMS: atom_id res chain seq x y z
N MET A 1 33.52 20.43 -6.56
CA MET A 1 32.99 21.41 -5.62
C MET A 1 33.05 20.88 -4.19
N ARG A 2 32.61 19.66 -3.88
CA ARG A 2 32.81 18.99 -2.57
C ARG A 2 33.85 17.86 -2.68
N SER A 3 34.59 17.57 -1.61
CA SER A 3 35.47 16.39 -1.50
C SER A 3 34.76 15.23 -0.81
N HIS A 4 33.94 15.51 0.21
CA HIS A 4 33.21 14.53 1.03
C HIS A 4 31.78 14.98 1.31
N TYR A 5 30.92 14.01 1.57
CA TYR A 5 29.60 14.29 2.17
C TYR A 5 29.74 14.46 3.70
N CYS A 6 28.85 15.26 4.29
CA CYS A 6 28.87 15.54 5.73
C CYS A 6 28.83 14.26 6.57
N GLY A 7 27.91 13.34 6.26
CA GLY A 7 27.75 12.10 7.01
C GLY A 7 28.84 11.05 6.79
N GLN A 8 29.78 11.26 5.84
CA GLN A 8 30.88 10.34 5.55
C GLN A 8 32.14 10.66 6.36
N LEU A 9 32.18 11.80 7.05
CA LEU A 9 33.31 12.17 7.86
C LEU A 9 33.46 11.26 9.07
N ASN A 10 34.72 10.83 9.32
CA ASN A 10 35.05 9.95 10.43
C ASN A 10 36.49 10.22 10.91
N GLU A 11 36.94 9.51 11.92
CA GLU A 11 38.26 9.69 12.58
C GLU A 11 39.46 9.41 11.65
N THR A 12 39.27 8.63 10.59
CA THR A 12 40.35 8.34 9.61
C THR A 12 40.74 9.57 8.77
N LEU A 13 39.89 10.59 8.76
CA LEU A 13 40.12 11.84 8.03
C LEU A 13 40.72 12.94 8.90
N VAL A 14 41.07 12.65 10.16
CA VAL A 14 41.72 13.62 11.06
C VAL A 14 42.97 14.19 10.42
N ASP A 15 43.18 15.50 10.55
CA ASP A 15 44.20 16.33 9.95
C ASP A 15 44.13 16.53 8.43
N GLN A 16 43.20 15.88 7.74
CA GLN A 16 42.94 16.12 6.33
C GLN A 16 42.11 17.39 6.12
N THR A 17 42.37 18.09 5.02
CA THR A 17 41.54 19.20 4.56
C THR A 17 40.41 18.65 3.69
N VAL A 18 39.19 18.98 4.06
CA VAL A 18 37.96 18.59 3.33
C VAL A 18 37.20 19.82 2.85
N THR A 19 36.43 19.65 1.78
CA THR A 19 35.47 20.64 1.30
C THR A 19 34.07 20.05 1.39
N LEU A 20 33.20 20.67 2.19
CA LEU A 20 31.79 20.31 2.38
C LEU A 20 30.90 21.27 1.61
N CYS A 21 29.79 20.78 1.08
CA CYS A 21 28.72 21.59 0.53
C CYS A 21 27.39 21.06 1.07
N GLY A 22 26.58 21.93 1.63
CA GLY A 22 25.30 21.53 2.24
C GLY A 22 24.53 22.71 2.76
N TRP A 23 23.52 22.41 3.55
CA TRP A 23 22.65 23.38 4.19
C TRP A 23 23.02 23.58 5.65
N VAL A 24 22.88 24.82 6.16
CA VAL A 24 23.00 25.12 7.58
C VAL A 24 21.78 24.56 8.29
N HIS A 25 21.94 23.45 9.01
CA HIS A 25 20.88 22.83 9.81
C HIS A 25 20.65 23.65 11.09
N ARG A 26 21.74 23.98 11.79
CA ARG A 26 21.70 24.78 13.01
C ARG A 26 22.97 25.65 13.11
N ARG A 27 22.78 26.89 13.60
CA ARG A 27 23.86 27.80 13.99
C ARG A 27 23.82 28.05 15.49
N ARG A 28 24.95 27.98 16.14
CA ARG A 28 25.13 28.31 17.56
C ARG A 28 26.33 29.23 17.71
N ASP A 29 26.26 30.17 18.64
CA ASP A 29 27.40 31.03 19.04
C ASP A 29 27.66 30.75 20.51
N HIS A 30 28.89 30.37 20.83
CA HIS A 30 29.35 30.09 22.19
C HIS A 30 30.70 30.77 22.44
N GLY A 31 30.64 31.89 23.19
CA GLY A 31 31.85 32.56 23.63
C GLY A 31 32.70 33.14 22.49
N GLY A 32 32.09 33.54 21.38
CA GLY A 32 32.79 34.10 20.23
C GLY A 32 33.31 33.07 19.23
N VAL A 33 32.93 31.80 19.38
CA VAL A 33 33.17 30.74 18.37
C VAL A 33 31.82 30.33 17.76
N ILE A 34 31.73 30.28 16.43
CA ILE A 34 30.51 29.88 15.73
C ILE A 34 30.55 28.41 15.40
N PHE A 35 29.49 27.70 15.77
CA PHE A 35 29.26 26.30 15.42
C PHE A 35 28.15 26.23 14.36
N LEU A 36 28.46 25.58 13.24
CA LEU A 36 27.51 25.30 12.16
C LEU A 36 27.30 23.77 12.06
N ASP A 37 26.10 23.29 12.24
CA ASP A 37 25.74 21.93 11.89
C ASP A 37 25.39 21.93 10.40
N MET A 38 26.32 21.43 9.56
CA MET A 38 26.13 21.33 8.12
C MET A 38 25.45 20.02 7.77
N ARG A 39 24.37 20.09 7.01
CA ARG A 39 23.58 18.93 6.58
C ARG A 39 23.64 18.74 5.08
N ASP A 40 23.80 17.51 4.66
CA ASP A 40 23.56 17.06 3.29
C ASP A 40 22.72 15.75 3.28
N ARG A 41 22.68 15.08 2.14
CA ARG A 41 21.89 13.83 2.02
C ARG A 41 22.44 12.67 2.86
N ASP A 42 23.72 12.69 3.26
CA ASP A 42 24.37 11.59 3.96
C ASP A 42 24.42 11.80 5.48
N GLY A 43 24.13 13.02 5.94
CA GLY A 43 24.06 13.31 7.37
C GLY A 43 24.47 14.73 7.73
N ILE A 44 24.89 14.88 8.98
CA ILE A 44 25.26 16.16 9.57
C ILE A 44 26.72 16.10 10.04
N ALA A 45 27.47 17.18 9.79
CA ALA A 45 28.79 17.40 10.36
C ALA A 45 28.85 18.73 11.12
N GLN A 46 29.47 18.75 12.29
CA GLN A 46 29.74 20.00 13.01
C GLN A 46 30.94 20.69 12.39
N VAL A 47 30.78 21.97 12.07
CA VAL A 47 31.85 22.86 11.63
C VAL A 47 32.04 23.93 12.69
N VAL A 48 33.30 24.16 13.04
CA VAL A 48 33.73 25.20 13.98
C VAL A 48 34.39 26.32 13.19
N VAL A 49 33.91 27.54 13.40
CA VAL A 49 34.47 28.74 12.77
C VAL A 49 35.03 29.62 13.88
N ASP A 50 36.35 29.71 13.90
CA ASP A 50 37.13 30.44 14.89
C ASP A 50 37.27 31.92 14.48
N PRO A 51 37.19 32.90 15.40
CA PRO A 51 37.42 34.31 15.10
C PRO A 51 38.77 34.62 14.48
N ASP A 52 39.76 33.75 14.66
CA ASP A 52 41.08 33.88 14.03
C ASP A 52 41.03 33.82 12.48
N THR A 53 39.94 33.27 11.93
CA THR A 53 39.66 33.27 10.48
C THR A 53 38.60 34.35 10.15
N ALA A 54 39.01 35.63 10.20
CA ALA A 54 38.11 36.78 10.19
C ALA A 54 37.09 36.78 9.03
N GLU A 55 37.44 36.44 7.80
CA GLU A 55 36.52 36.39 6.65
C GLU A 55 35.49 35.26 6.76
N ALA A 56 35.98 34.06 7.13
CA ALA A 56 35.11 32.90 7.37
C ALA A 56 34.17 33.16 8.53
N PHE A 57 34.66 33.76 9.62
CA PHE A 57 33.85 34.12 10.79
C PHE A 57 32.76 35.13 10.44
N ALA A 58 33.11 36.23 9.75
CA ALA A 58 32.13 37.23 9.33
C ALA A 58 31.04 36.67 8.39
N THR A 59 31.39 35.67 7.57
CA THR A 59 30.44 34.97 6.71
C THR A 59 29.56 34.03 7.51
N ALA A 60 30.11 33.26 8.43
CA ALA A 60 29.39 32.35 9.31
C ALA A 60 28.46 33.07 10.26
N ASP A 61 28.80 34.28 10.73
CA ASP A 61 27.97 35.11 11.60
C ASP A 61 26.68 35.55 10.91
N ARG A 62 26.75 35.82 9.61
CA ARG A 62 25.58 36.18 8.79
C ARG A 62 24.76 34.98 8.32
N ALA A 63 25.32 33.77 8.39
CA ALA A 63 24.61 32.55 7.96
C ALA A 63 23.37 32.30 8.81
N ARG A 64 22.30 31.85 8.17
CA ARG A 64 21.02 31.48 8.81
C ARG A 64 20.64 30.06 8.44
N SER A 65 19.66 29.51 9.14
CA SER A 65 19.12 28.17 8.84
C SER A 65 18.79 28.03 7.37
N GLU A 66 19.12 26.88 6.80
CA GLU A 66 18.89 26.49 5.41
C GLU A 66 19.69 27.29 4.35
N TYR A 67 20.63 28.20 4.75
CA TYR A 67 21.61 28.73 3.80
C TYR A 67 22.45 27.61 3.21
N VAL A 68 22.78 27.69 1.95
CA VAL A 68 23.65 26.75 1.25
C VAL A 68 25.06 27.27 1.32
N LEU A 69 25.95 26.52 1.96
CA LEU A 69 27.34 26.89 2.14
C LEU A 69 28.30 25.89 1.47
N ARG A 70 29.43 26.42 1.04
CA ARG A 70 30.68 25.67 0.79
C ARG A 70 31.65 26.01 1.90
N ILE A 71 32.18 24.99 2.57
CA ILE A 71 33.12 25.15 3.67
C ILE A 71 34.36 24.30 3.39
N GLN A 72 35.53 24.93 3.40
CA GLN A 72 36.81 24.23 3.38
C GLN A 72 37.43 24.30 4.78
N GLY A 73 37.85 23.17 5.32
CA GLY A 73 38.40 23.11 6.65
C GLY A 73 39.17 21.82 6.94
N ARG A 74 39.88 21.80 8.07
CA ARG A 74 40.62 20.63 8.55
C ARG A 74 39.72 19.82 9.49
N VAL A 75 39.67 18.52 9.28
CA VAL A 75 39.01 17.58 10.21
C VAL A 75 39.86 17.44 11.46
N ARG A 76 39.26 17.53 12.64
CA ARG A 76 39.91 17.26 13.93
C ARG A 76 39.00 16.48 14.86
N LEU A 77 39.59 15.85 15.87
CA LEU A 77 38.81 15.28 16.96
C LEU A 77 38.15 16.40 17.75
N ARG A 78 36.94 16.17 18.22
CA ARG A 78 36.27 17.10 19.16
C ARG A 78 37.07 17.12 20.47
N PRO A 79 37.13 18.27 21.13
CA PRO A 79 37.73 18.36 22.47
C PRO A 79 37.11 17.36 23.44
N GLU A 80 37.90 16.90 24.41
CA GLU A 80 37.44 15.97 25.44
C GLU A 80 36.21 16.52 26.16
N GLY A 81 35.17 15.69 26.35
CA GLY A 81 33.90 16.07 26.94
C GLY A 81 32.89 16.76 26.00
N THR A 82 33.25 16.99 24.73
CA THR A 82 32.36 17.59 23.71
C THR A 82 31.93 16.60 22.63
N GLN A 83 32.35 15.33 22.75
CA GLN A 83 31.92 14.27 21.83
C GLN A 83 30.40 14.03 21.94
N ASN A 84 29.77 13.74 20.83
CA ASN A 84 28.34 13.46 20.76
C ASN A 84 28.07 12.05 20.22
N PRO A 85 27.87 11.04 21.09
CA PRO A 85 27.64 9.67 20.66
C PRO A 85 26.29 9.48 19.94
N GLY A 86 25.36 10.43 20.06
CA GLY A 86 24.08 10.44 19.35
C GLY A 86 24.16 10.86 17.88
N MET A 87 25.36 11.16 17.39
CA MET A 87 25.60 11.62 16.02
C MET A 87 26.71 10.77 15.37
N PRO A 88 26.50 10.18 14.18
CA PRO A 88 27.53 9.34 13.52
C PRO A 88 28.88 10.02 13.36
N THR A 89 28.91 11.34 13.14
CA THR A 89 30.12 12.15 13.02
C THR A 89 30.50 12.81 14.35
N GLY A 90 29.95 12.40 15.47
CA GLY A 90 30.01 13.09 16.75
C GLY A 90 31.39 13.06 17.44
N MET A 91 32.31 12.25 16.95
CA MET A 91 33.71 12.20 17.47
C MET A 91 34.60 13.24 16.82
N ILE A 92 34.22 13.77 15.66
CA ILE A 92 35.04 14.73 14.87
C ILE A 92 34.27 16.03 14.64
N GLU A 93 35.01 17.05 14.22
CA GLU A 93 34.47 18.31 13.73
C GLU A 93 35.41 18.88 12.67
N VAL A 94 34.90 19.84 11.87
CA VAL A 94 35.70 20.51 10.83
C VAL A 94 36.05 21.92 11.31
N LEU A 95 37.32 22.22 11.49
CA LEU A 95 37.81 23.59 11.73
C LEU A 95 37.84 24.33 10.40
N ALA A 96 36.94 25.25 10.19
CA ALA A 96 36.79 25.99 8.95
C ALA A 96 37.97 26.94 8.70
N LYS A 97 38.46 26.96 7.45
CA LYS A 97 39.39 27.96 6.91
C LYS A 97 38.69 28.95 5.99
N GLU A 98 37.77 28.44 5.19
CA GLU A 98 36.97 29.21 4.23
C GLU A 98 35.50 28.87 4.37
N VAL A 99 34.65 29.87 4.34
CA VAL A 99 33.19 29.76 4.33
C VAL A 99 32.65 30.67 3.22
N GLU A 100 31.95 30.04 2.28
CA GLU A 100 31.32 30.74 1.15
C GLU A 100 29.81 30.48 1.17
N VAL A 101 29.01 31.55 1.03
CA VAL A 101 27.57 31.45 0.85
C VAL A 101 27.29 31.19 -0.63
N LEU A 102 26.89 29.98 -0.96
CA LEU A 102 26.47 29.63 -2.33
C LEU A 102 25.07 30.16 -2.64
N ASN A 103 24.19 30.12 -1.63
CA ASN A 103 22.85 30.69 -1.73
C ASN A 103 22.26 31.00 -0.35
N THR A 104 21.42 32.02 -0.28
CA THR A 104 20.66 32.35 0.93
C THR A 104 19.30 31.65 0.93
N ALA A 105 18.64 31.60 2.09
CA ALA A 105 17.32 31.04 2.23
C ALA A 105 16.42 31.98 3.04
N ALA A 106 15.14 32.02 2.69
CA ALA A 106 14.11 32.53 3.58
C ALA A 106 13.86 31.55 4.74
N THR A 107 13.20 32.03 5.80
CA THR A 107 12.80 31.17 6.90
C THR A 107 11.89 30.04 6.40
N PRO A 108 12.22 28.76 6.64
CA PRO A 108 11.39 27.65 6.22
C PRO A 108 9.97 27.72 6.80
N PRO A 109 8.95 27.21 6.10
CA PRO A 109 7.56 27.23 6.58
C PRO A 109 7.34 26.35 7.82
N PHE A 110 8.29 25.47 8.13
CA PHE A 110 8.33 24.62 9.33
C PHE A 110 9.77 24.21 9.67
N GLN A 111 9.99 23.84 10.91
CA GLN A 111 11.29 23.33 11.37
C GLN A 111 11.44 21.86 10.97
N LEU A 112 12.63 21.48 10.47
CA LEU A 112 12.91 20.11 10.06
C LEU A 112 13.02 19.11 11.23
N ASP A 113 13.34 19.61 12.43
CA ASP A 113 13.50 18.82 13.65
C ASP A 113 12.15 18.59 14.40
N GLU A 114 11.08 19.26 13.98
CA GLU A 114 9.77 19.13 14.63
C GLU A 114 9.00 17.93 14.09
N HIS A 115 9.38 16.73 14.56
CA HIS A 115 8.70 15.49 14.20
C HIS A 115 7.25 15.49 14.74
N GLY A 116 6.29 15.19 13.85
CA GLY A 116 4.88 14.97 14.22
C GLY A 116 4.03 16.22 14.50
N LYS A 117 4.60 17.44 14.51
CA LYS A 117 3.85 18.67 14.79
C LYS A 117 3.30 19.38 13.54
N VAL A 118 3.81 19.03 12.36
CA VAL A 118 3.44 19.70 11.10
C VAL A 118 2.38 18.90 10.39
N GLY A 119 1.24 19.52 10.08
CA GLY A 119 0.15 18.90 9.33
C GLY A 119 0.57 18.43 7.94
N GLU A 120 -0.07 17.36 7.45
CA GLU A 120 0.26 16.74 6.16
C GLU A 120 0.15 17.72 5.00
N GLU A 121 -0.87 18.59 4.98
CA GLU A 121 -1.09 19.57 3.92
C GLU A 121 0.08 20.54 3.76
N VAL A 122 0.61 21.08 4.86
CA VAL A 122 1.76 21.97 4.84
C VAL A 122 3.02 21.24 4.35
N ARG A 123 3.20 19.99 4.77
CA ARG A 123 4.32 19.13 4.32
C ARG A 123 4.22 18.83 2.81
N LEU A 124 3.02 18.56 2.30
CA LEU A 124 2.79 18.29 0.88
C LEU A 124 2.94 19.55 0.02
N LYS A 125 2.48 20.71 0.52
CA LYS A 125 2.66 21.99 -0.17
C LYS A 125 4.13 22.37 -0.31
N HIS A 126 4.94 22.13 0.72
CA HIS A 126 6.37 22.40 0.74
C HIS A 126 7.19 21.10 0.73
N ARG A 127 6.80 20.15 -0.11
CA ARG A 127 7.38 18.80 -0.11
C ARG A 127 8.89 18.80 -0.34
N TYR A 128 9.43 19.73 -1.12
CA TYR A 128 10.87 19.91 -1.33
C TYR A 128 11.63 20.29 -0.04
N ILE A 129 10.97 20.87 0.96
CA ILE A 129 11.53 21.09 2.30
C ILE A 129 11.35 19.82 3.15
N ASP A 130 10.16 19.22 3.14
CA ASP A 130 9.86 17.99 3.89
C ASP A 130 10.83 16.84 3.52
N LEU A 131 11.19 16.72 2.24
CA LEU A 131 12.16 15.74 1.74
C LEU A 131 13.59 15.95 2.26
N ARG A 132 13.93 17.08 2.90
CA ARG A 132 15.21 17.29 3.58
C ARG A 132 15.31 16.61 4.94
N ARG A 133 14.20 16.11 5.47
CA ARG A 133 14.18 15.38 6.75
C ARG A 133 14.92 14.04 6.60
N PRO A 134 15.74 13.65 7.59
CA PRO A 134 16.50 12.40 7.54
C PRO A 134 15.60 11.18 7.29
N GLU A 135 14.47 11.07 7.98
CA GLU A 135 13.52 9.96 7.81
C GLU A 135 12.91 9.89 6.40
N MET A 136 12.73 11.03 5.74
CA MET A 136 12.23 11.05 4.36
C MET A 136 13.31 10.62 3.36
N ILE A 137 14.55 11.08 3.59
CA ILE A 137 15.70 10.67 2.80
C ILE A 137 15.91 9.16 2.90
N GLU A 138 15.86 8.60 4.12
CA GLU A 138 16.05 7.16 4.33
C GLU A 138 14.94 6.32 3.66
N LYS A 139 13.68 6.74 3.70
CA LYS A 139 12.59 6.07 2.99
C LYS A 139 12.80 6.04 1.48
N LEU A 140 13.24 7.15 0.89
CA LEU A 140 13.51 7.20 -0.55
C LEU A 140 14.79 6.44 -0.94
N ARG A 141 15.81 6.42 -0.08
CA ARG A 141 16.99 5.56 -0.23
C ARG A 141 16.60 4.09 -0.19
N LEU A 142 15.74 3.71 0.77
CA LEU A 142 15.21 2.35 0.87
C LEU A 142 14.50 1.96 -0.44
N ARG A 143 13.61 2.84 -0.94
CA ARG A 143 12.93 2.64 -2.22
C ARG A 143 13.91 2.43 -3.38
N SER A 144 14.96 3.25 -3.46
CA SER A 144 16.00 3.13 -4.49
C SER A 144 16.74 1.79 -4.40
N ARG A 145 17.13 1.36 -3.18
CA ARG A 145 17.77 0.06 -2.96
C ARG A 145 16.86 -1.11 -3.32
N ILE A 146 15.58 -1.04 -2.94
CA ILE A 146 14.58 -2.06 -3.30
C ILE A 146 14.50 -2.18 -4.82
N SER A 147 14.33 -1.07 -5.54
CA SER A 147 14.23 -1.08 -7.00
C SER A 147 15.49 -1.63 -7.67
N HIS A 148 16.67 -1.31 -7.15
CA HIS A 148 17.94 -1.86 -7.64
C HIS A 148 18.03 -3.38 -7.44
N ASN A 149 17.73 -3.86 -6.24
CA ASN A 149 17.81 -5.29 -5.93
C ASN A 149 16.79 -6.12 -6.72
N VAL A 150 15.57 -5.61 -6.91
CA VAL A 150 14.54 -6.25 -7.75
C VAL A 150 15.03 -6.40 -9.19
N ARG A 151 15.60 -5.34 -9.79
CA ARG A 151 16.17 -5.42 -11.14
C ARG A 151 17.29 -6.46 -11.22
N ALA A 152 18.26 -6.39 -10.31
CA ALA A 152 19.38 -7.33 -10.29
C ALA A 152 18.92 -8.79 -10.15
N PHE A 153 17.90 -9.04 -9.30
CA PHE A 153 17.34 -10.38 -9.13
C PHE A 153 16.68 -10.87 -10.43
N LEU A 154 15.77 -10.08 -11.00
CA LEU A 154 15.01 -10.49 -12.20
C LEU A 154 15.89 -10.64 -13.42
N GLU A 155 16.85 -9.75 -13.64
CA GLU A 155 17.88 -9.90 -14.69
C GLU A 155 18.72 -11.18 -14.50
N GLY A 156 19.08 -11.49 -13.24
CA GLY A 156 19.77 -12.73 -12.88
C GLY A 156 18.94 -13.99 -13.15
N GLN A 157 17.61 -13.87 -13.19
CA GLN A 157 16.68 -14.95 -13.57
C GLN A 157 16.37 -14.96 -15.08
N GLY A 158 17.02 -14.13 -15.89
CA GLY A 158 16.83 -14.05 -17.34
C GLY A 158 15.61 -13.24 -17.78
N PHE A 159 15.04 -12.43 -16.93
CA PHE A 159 13.97 -11.49 -17.31
C PHE A 159 14.56 -10.27 -18.01
N LEU A 160 13.86 -9.76 -19.02
CA LEU A 160 14.22 -8.56 -19.78
C LEU A 160 13.39 -7.37 -19.30
N ASP A 161 14.06 -6.25 -18.98
CA ASP A 161 13.38 -4.97 -18.66
C ASP A 161 12.90 -4.32 -19.96
N ILE A 162 11.58 -4.36 -20.22
CA ILE A 162 10.98 -3.85 -21.45
C ILE A 162 9.90 -2.83 -21.09
N GLU A 163 10.06 -1.61 -21.60
CA GLU A 163 9.06 -0.55 -21.43
C GLU A 163 7.83 -0.78 -22.30
N THR A 164 6.66 -0.54 -21.73
CA THR A 164 5.37 -0.57 -22.42
C THR A 164 4.80 0.84 -22.58
N PRO A 165 3.90 1.09 -23.54
CA PRO A 165 3.35 2.43 -23.78
C PRO A 165 2.61 2.99 -22.57
N ILE A 166 2.80 4.29 -22.31
CA ILE A 166 2.00 5.07 -21.36
C ILE A 166 0.76 5.69 -22.05
N LEU A 167 0.88 6.11 -23.31
CA LEU A 167 -0.26 6.52 -24.12
C LEU A 167 -0.83 5.30 -24.83
N THR A 168 -1.92 4.76 -24.32
CA THR A 168 -2.55 3.54 -24.83
C THR A 168 -4.05 3.75 -25.07
N ARG A 169 -4.77 2.70 -25.37
CA ARG A 169 -6.23 2.70 -25.46
C ARG A 169 -6.85 2.40 -24.10
N ALA A 170 -8.03 2.99 -23.84
CA ALA A 170 -8.82 2.65 -22.67
C ALA A 170 -9.17 1.15 -22.66
N THR A 171 -8.89 0.51 -21.52
CA THR A 171 -9.18 -0.92 -21.30
C THR A 171 -9.88 -1.07 -19.95
N PRO A 172 -11.04 -1.73 -19.88
CA PRO A 172 -11.77 -1.91 -18.64
C PRO A 172 -11.10 -2.99 -17.78
N GLU A 173 -10.23 -2.57 -16.85
CA GLU A 173 -9.55 -3.46 -15.89
C GLU A 173 -10.07 -3.28 -14.44
N GLY A 174 -11.26 -2.70 -14.26
CA GLY A 174 -11.90 -2.53 -12.96
C GLY A 174 -11.96 -1.07 -12.47
N ALA A 175 -10.87 -0.29 -12.57
CA ALA A 175 -10.89 1.15 -12.26
C ALA A 175 -11.31 2.00 -13.47
N ARG A 176 -11.55 3.29 -13.27
CA ARG A 176 -11.71 4.24 -14.37
C ARG A 176 -10.36 4.65 -14.93
N ASP A 177 -10.31 4.88 -16.26
CA ASP A 177 -9.11 5.33 -16.94
C ASP A 177 -8.98 6.86 -16.89
N TYR A 178 -7.74 7.36 -16.76
CA TYR A 178 -7.41 8.75 -17.06
C TYR A 178 -7.30 8.93 -18.57
N LEU A 179 -8.08 9.85 -19.14
CA LEU A 179 -8.13 10.10 -20.58
C LEU A 179 -7.24 11.29 -20.96
N VAL A 180 -6.47 11.14 -22.03
CA VAL A 180 -5.61 12.16 -22.61
C VAL A 180 -6.09 12.48 -24.04
N PRO A 181 -6.59 13.68 -24.31
CA PRO A 181 -7.10 14.02 -25.65
C PRO A 181 -5.97 14.07 -26.68
N SER A 182 -6.27 13.60 -27.90
CA SER A 182 -5.32 13.63 -29.03
C SER A 182 -5.52 14.88 -29.87
N ARG A 183 -4.47 15.72 -30.01
CA ARG A 183 -4.50 16.86 -30.92
C ARG A 183 -4.53 16.47 -32.40
N THR A 184 -3.86 15.36 -32.74
CA THR A 184 -3.74 14.90 -34.13
C THR A 184 -4.94 14.06 -34.60
N HIS A 185 -5.78 13.59 -33.67
CA HIS A 185 -7.01 12.83 -33.95
C HIS A 185 -8.17 13.45 -33.19
N PRO A 186 -8.79 14.52 -33.72
CA PRO A 186 -9.87 15.22 -33.02
C PRO A 186 -11.01 14.29 -32.63
N GLY A 187 -11.47 14.42 -31.38
CA GLY A 187 -12.52 13.55 -30.82
C GLY A 187 -12.04 12.19 -30.32
N SER A 188 -10.74 11.86 -30.50
CA SER A 188 -10.13 10.63 -29.98
C SER A 188 -9.26 10.91 -28.76
N PHE A 189 -9.17 9.92 -27.87
CA PHE A 189 -8.42 10.01 -26.61
C PHE A 189 -7.48 8.82 -26.47
N PHE A 190 -6.29 9.08 -25.96
CA PHE A 190 -5.50 8.05 -25.30
C PHE A 190 -5.99 7.85 -23.88
N ALA A 191 -5.69 6.71 -23.30
CA ALA A 191 -5.82 6.46 -21.88
C ALA A 191 -4.46 6.19 -21.25
N LEU A 192 -4.29 6.56 -19.98
CA LEU A 192 -3.14 6.15 -19.19
C LEU A 192 -3.36 4.72 -18.68
N PRO A 193 -2.35 3.82 -18.73
CA PRO A 193 -2.54 2.41 -18.44
C PRO A 193 -2.82 2.16 -16.95
N GLN A 194 -3.79 1.31 -16.66
CA GLN A 194 -4.04 0.82 -15.29
C GLN A 194 -2.98 -0.21 -14.86
N SER A 195 -2.45 -0.95 -15.83
CA SER A 195 -1.33 -1.88 -15.71
C SER A 195 -0.76 -2.19 -17.11
N PRO A 196 0.43 -2.80 -17.24
CA PRO A 196 0.96 -3.29 -18.51
C PRO A 196 0.30 -4.58 -19.03
N GLN A 197 -0.80 -5.04 -18.46
CA GLN A 197 -1.36 -6.39 -18.63
C GLN A 197 -1.44 -6.87 -20.07
N LEU A 198 -2.01 -6.08 -20.96
CA LEU A 198 -2.21 -6.50 -22.35
C LEU A 198 -0.88 -6.55 -23.13
N PHE A 199 0.01 -5.59 -22.87
CA PHE A 199 1.29 -5.53 -23.56
C PHE A 199 2.25 -6.64 -23.12
N LYS A 200 2.27 -7.01 -21.84
CA LYS A 200 3.11 -8.11 -21.38
C LYS A 200 2.67 -9.46 -21.95
N GLN A 201 1.36 -9.67 -22.13
CA GLN A 201 0.86 -10.85 -22.83
C GLN A 201 1.28 -10.85 -24.31
N LEU A 202 1.24 -9.70 -25.00
CA LEU A 202 1.75 -9.58 -26.36
C LEU A 202 3.27 -9.87 -26.45
N LEU A 203 4.04 -9.51 -25.42
CA LEU A 203 5.47 -9.85 -25.37
C LEU A 203 5.69 -11.37 -25.26
N MET A 204 4.81 -12.08 -24.56
CA MET A 204 4.86 -13.55 -24.53
C MET A 204 4.56 -14.15 -25.91
N VAL A 205 3.52 -13.65 -26.60
CA VAL A 205 3.22 -14.03 -27.98
C VAL A 205 4.39 -13.71 -28.92
N ALA A 206 5.08 -12.60 -28.70
CA ALA A 206 6.26 -12.18 -29.45
C ALA A 206 7.52 -13.02 -29.14
N GLY A 207 7.48 -13.94 -28.18
CA GLY A 207 8.57 -14.86 -27.86
C GLY A 207 9.67 -14.28 -26.96
N PHE A 208 9.39 -13.22 -26.21
CA PHE A 208 10.36 -12.65 -25.24
C PHE A 208 10.56 -13.53 -24.01
N ASP A 209 9.69 -14.51 -23.79
CA ASP A 209 9.78 -15.55 -22.78
C ASP A 209 9.71 -15.06 -21.33
N ARG A 210 10.52 -14.10 -20.91
CA ARG A 210 10.55 -13.53 -19.56
C ARG A 210 10.65 -12.00 -19.62
N TYR A 211 9.61 -11.33 -19.18
CA TYR A 211 9.49 -9.88 -19.16
C TYR A 211 9.36 -9.38 -17.73
N TYR A 212 9.95 -8.23 -17.43
CA TYR A 212 9.59 -7.42 -16.28
C TYR A 212 9.66 -5.93 -16.58
N GLN A 213 9.02 -5.12 -15.76
CA GLN A 213 9.12 -3.66 -15.80
C GLN A 213 8.81 -3.08 -14.41
N ILE A 214 9.52 -2.04 -13.99
CA ILE A 214 9.06 -1.18 -12.89
C ILE A 214 8.18 -0.10 -13.52
N ALA A 215 6.88 -0.39 -13.62
CA ALA A 215 5.91 0.34 -14.43
C ALA A 215 5.16 1.40 -13.65
N LYS A 216 4.90 2.56 -14.28
CA LYS A 216 3.90 3.52 -13.80
C LYS A 216 2.51 3.08 -14.22
N CYS A 217 1.59 3.08 -13.24
CA CYS A 217 0.19 2.72 -13.40
C CYS A 217 -0.70 3.86 -12.91
N PHE A 218 -1.89 3.96 -13.49
CA PHE A 218 -2.82 5.08 -13.27
C PHE A 218 -4.24 4.53 -13.07
N ARG A 219 -4.90 4.92 -11.98
CA ARG A 219 -6.29 4.51 -11.70
C ARG A 219 -7.07 5.66 -11.10
N ASP A 220 -8.19 6.02 -11.73
CA ASP A 220 -9.13 7.01 -11.20
C ASP A 220 -10.15 6.33 -10.30
N GLU A 221 -9.78 6.15 -9.04
CA GLU A 221 -10.57 5.49 -8.02
C GLU A 221 -10.52 6.24 -6.69
N ASP A 222 -11.37 5.87 -5.74
CA ASP A 222 -11.38 6.46 -4.40
C ASP A 222 -10.08 6.17 -3.66
N LEU A 223 -9.43 7.22 -3.18
CA LEU A 223 -8.11 7.14 -2.56
C LEU A 223 -8.22 6.77 -1.08
N ARG A 224 -7.30 5.90 -0.65
CA ARG A 224 -7.11 5.45 0.73
C ARG A 224 -5.66 5.67 1.16
N ALA A 225 -5.30 5.26 2.37
CA ALA A 225 -3.93 5.37 2.89
C ALA A 225 -2.89 4.64 2.03
N ASP A 226 -3.30 3.56 1.38
CA ASP A 226 -2.49 2.67 0.54
C ASP A 226 -2.81 2.77 -0.96
N ARG A 227 -3.53 3.83 -1.40
CA ARG A 227 -3.89 4.06 -2.81
C ARG A 227 -3.51 5.46 -3.25
N GLN A 228 -3.03 5.55 -4.49
CA GLN A 228 -2.70 6.79 -5.20
C GLN A 228 -3.23 6.72 -6.64
N PRO A 229 -3.61 7.85 -7.26
CA PRO A 229 -4.10 7.85 -8.65
C PRO A 229 -2.99 7.49 -9.64
N GLU A 230 -1.74 7.71 -9.28
CA GLU A 230 -0.54 7.22 -9.97
C GLU A 230 0.36 6.48 -8.97
N PHE A 231 0.75 5.27 -9.30
CA PHE A 231 1.55 4.41 -8.45
C PHE A 231 2.53 3.58 -9.28
N THR A 232 3.36 2.80 -8.63
CA THR A 232 4.39 2.00 -9.31
C THR A 232 4.20 0.52 -9.01
N GLN A 233 4.25 -0.30 -10.06
CA GLN A 233 4.27 -1.75 -9.95
C GLN A 233 5.62 -2.32 -10.36
N ILE A 234 6.03 -3.41 -9.70
CA ILE A 234 6.99 -4.36 -10.23
C ILE A 234 6.13 -5.37 -10.98
N ASP A 235 6.13 -5.30 -12.29
CA ASP A 235 5.30 -6.14 -13.15
C ASP A 235 6.18 -7.17 -13.87
N LEU A 236 5.76 -8.43 -13.91
CA LEU A 236 6.47 -9.51 -14.59
C LEU A 236 5.52 -10.49 -15.26
N GLU A 237 6.00 -11.13 -16.32
CA GLU A 237 5.30 -12.17 -17.06
C GLU A 237 6.32 -13.18 -17.62
N ALA A 238 5.95 -14.47 -17.64
CA ALA A 238 6.80 -15.52 -18.20
C ALA A 238 5.98 -16.55 -18.99
N SER A 239 6.58 -17.10 -20.04
CA SER A 239 6.02 -18.17 -20.87
C SER A 239 6.38 -19.54 -20.31
N PHE A 240 5.54 -20.55 -20.60
CA PHE A 240 5.76 -21.96 -20.26
C PHE A 240 5.94 -22.21 -18.76
N VAL A 241 5.14 -21.53 -17.95
CA VAL A 241 5.18 -21.58 -16.48
C VAL A 241 3.86 -22.04 -15.88
N SER A 242 3.95 -22.62 -14.70
CA SER A 242 2.85 -22.92 -13.80
C SER A 242 2.73 -21.84 -12.71
N GLU A 243 1.68 -21.92 -11.87
CA GLU A 243 1.52 -21.10 -10.68
C GLU A 243 2.73 -21.24 -9.74
N ASP A 244 3.18 -22.49 -9.55
CA ASP A 244 4.32 -22.81 -8.68
C ASP A 244 5.63 -22.16 -9.14
N ASP A 245 5.85 -22.08 -10.45
CA ASP A 245 7.03 -21.42 -11.00
C ASP A 245 7.04 -19.93 -10.70
N ILE A 246 5.91 -19.23 -10.92
CA ILE A 246 5.81 -17.79 -10.65
C ILE A 246 5.87 -17.53 -9.15
N MET A 247 5.13 -18.29 -8.34
CA MET A 247 5.18 -18.15 -6.88
C MET A 247 6.60 -18.40 -6.34
N GLY A 248 7.29 -19.44 -6.85
CA GLY A 248 8.66 -19.75 -6.43
C GLY A 248 9.67 -18.67 -6.77
N ILE A 249 9.64 -18.13 -7.99
CA ILE A 249 10.52 -17.03 -8.42
C ILE A 249 10.27 -15.79 -7.57
N THR A 250 9.02 -15.41 -7.38
CA THR A 250 8.66 -14.17 -6.67
C THR A 250 8.86 -14.29 -5.16
N GLU A 251 8.63 -15.47 -4.56
CA GLU A 251 9.00 -15.73 -3.16
C GLU A 251 10.51 -15.61 -2.94
N ALA A 252 11.32 -16.20 -3.82
CA ALA A 252 12.78 -16.09 -3.76
C ALA A 252 13.23 -14.63 -3.87
N MET A 253 12.61 -13.83 -4.76
CA MET A 253 12.86 -12.41 -4.90
C MET A 253 12.59 -11.65 -3.59
N ILE A 254 11.43 -11.86 -2.98
CA ILE A 254 11.05 -11.17 -1.74
C ILE A 254 11.95 -11.60 -0.57
N ARG A 255 12.27 -12.89 -0.45
CA ARG A 255 13.21 -13.40 0.58
C ARG A 255 14.59 -12.75 0.46
N GLN A 256 15.16 -12.76 -0.75
CA GLN A 256 16.46 -12.12 -1.01
C GLN A 256 16.40 -10.62 -0.71
N LEU A 257 15.34 -9.93 -1.14
CA LEU A 257 15.17 -8.50 -0.89
C LEU A 257 15.17 -8.16 0.60
N PHE A 258 14.42 -8.90 1.42
CA PHE A 258 14.39 -8.70 2.87
C PHE A 258 15.74 -8.97 3.51
N GLN A 259 16.41 -10.05 3.09
CA GLN A 259 17.74 -10.40 3.58
C GLN A 259 18.80 -9.33 3.23
N GLU A 260 18.81 -8.85 1.98
CA GLU A 260 19.82 -7.88 1.54
C GLU A 260 19.58 -6.47 2.06
N VAL A 261 18.32 -6.04 2.10
CA VAL A 261 17.96 -4.66 2.42
C VAL A 261 17.75 -4.43 3.92
N LEU A 262 17.02 -5.35 4.59
CA LEU A 262 16.68 -5.22 6.01
C LEU A 262 17.50 -6.14 6.92
N LYS A 263 18.26 -7.10 6.36
CA LYS A 263 18.97 -8.15 7.11
C LYS A 263 18.01 -9.03 7.91
N VAL A 264 16.82 -9.28 7.34
CA VAL A 264 15.76 -10.10 7.93
C VAL A 264 15.57 -11.35 7.10
N GLU A 265 15.55 -12.50 7.74
CA GLU A 265 15.13 -13.77 7.17
C GLU A 265 13.62 -13.91 7.37
N LEU A 266 12.88 -14.03 6.26
CA LEU A 266 11.43 -14.23 6.32
C LEU A 266 11.10 -15.68 6.68
N PRO A 267 10.04 -15.93 7.48
CA PRO A 267 9.53 -17.27 7.75
C PRO A 267 9.01 -17.95 6.48
N GLU A 268 8.51 -19.17 6.60
CA GLU A 268 7.82 -19.86 5.50
C GLU A 268 6.62 -19.05 5.01
N PHE A 269 6.29 -19.23 3.72
CA PHE A 269 5.10 -18.68 3.08
C PHE A 269 4.05 -19.79 2.98
N PRO A 270 3.17 -19.96 3.96
CA PRO A 270 2.12 -20.96 3.88
C PRO A 270 1.19 -20.64 2.71
N ARG A 271 0.64 -21.70 2.10
CA ARG A 271 -0.42 -21.57 1.09
C ARG A 271 -1.77 -21.80 1.74
N MET A 272 -2.71 -20.97 1.40
CA MET A 272 -4.08 -21.01 1.91
C MET A 272 -5.04 -20.80 0.75
N THR A 273 -6.12 -21.56 0.66
CA THR A 273 -7.15 -21.28 -0.33
C THR A 273 -7.92 -20.02 0.05
N TRP A 274 -8.47 -19.34 -0.95
CA TRP A 274 -9.34 -18.18 -0.72
C TRP A 274 -10.50 -18.53 0.23
N SER A 275 -11.12 -19.68 0.03
CA SER A 275 -12.22 -20.15 0.89
C SER A 275 -11.77 -20.33 2.35
N GLU A 276 -10.58 -20.92 2.57
CA GLU A 276 -10.02 -21.06 3.91
C GLU A 276 -9.71 -19.70 4.54
N ALA A 277 -9.12 -18.77 3.80
CA ALA A 277 -8.83 -17.42 4.26
C ALA A 277 -10.12 -16.67 4.68
N MET A 278 -11.15 -16.73 3.85
CA MET A 278 -12.44 -16.11 4.15
C MET A 278 -13.14 -16.77 5.35
N ASN A 279 -13.07 -18.08 5.47
CA ASN A 279 -13.72 -18.80 6.58
C ASN A 279 -13.01 -18.53 7.91
N ARG A 280 -11.68 -18.62 7.95
CA ARG A 280 -10.90 -18.47 9.19
C ARG A 280 -10.65 -17.04 9.61
N PHE A 281 -10.56 -16.11 8.66
CA PHE A 281 -10.11 -14.73 8.93
C PHE A 281 -11.07 -13.65 8.46
N GLY A 282 -12.08 -14.00 7.67
CA GLY A 282 -13.01 -13.04 7.07
C GLY A 282 -12.36 -12.11 6.04
N SER A 283 -11.22 -12.50 5.46
CA SER A 283 -10.45 -11.69 4.53
C SER A 283 -9.60 -12.56 3.61
N ASP A 284 -9.49 -12.18 2.34
CA ASP A 284 -8.57 -12.75 1.35
C ASP A 284 -7.10 -12.35 1.56
N LYS A 285 -6.83 -11.45 2.48
CA LYS A 285 -5.48 -10.97 2.87
C LYS A 285 -5.31 -10.96 4.39
N PRO A 286 -5.36 -12.12 5.05
CA PRO A 286 -5.31 -12.19 6.50
C PRO A 286 -3.95 -11.77 7.06
N ASP A 287 -3.97 -11.06 8.18
CA ASP A 287 -2.76 -10.81 8.97
C ASP A 287 -2.50 -11.98 9.91
N LEU A 288 -1.60 -12.88 9.52
CA LEU A 288 -1.27 -14.06 10.31
C LEU A 288 -0.40 -13.76 11.55
N ARG A 289 -0.01 -12.53 11.79
CA ARG A 289 0.63 -12.11 13.04
C ARG A 289 -0.34 -12.14 14.21
N ILE A 290 -1.65 -12.04 13.93
CA ILE A 290 -2.71 -12.02 14.94
C ILE A 290 -3.30 -13.43 15.07
N PRO A 291 -3.13 -14.11 16.22
CA PRO A 291 -3.52 -15.51 16.41
C PRO A 291 -5.02 -15.64 16.78
N LEU A 292 -5.89 -14.87 16.14
CA LEU A 292 -7.32 -14.95 16.31
C LEU A 292 -7.94 -15.51 15.03
N GLU A 293 -8.88 -16.45 15.16
CA GLU A 293 -9.59 -17.06 14.03
C GLU A 293 -11.10 -17.01 14.23
N LEU A 294 -11.84 -16.88 13.15
CA LEU A 294 -13.28 -17.04 13.13
C LEU A 294 -13.62 -18.54 13.16
N THR A 295 -14.63 -18.90 13.91
CA THR A 295 -15.14 -20.28 14.00
C THR A 295 -16.61 -20.29 13.59
N ASP A 296 -16.96 -21.09 12.59
CA ASP A 296 -18.36 -21.24 12.17
C ASP A 296 -19.17 -21.98 13.21
N VAL A 297 -20.35 -21.45 13.50
CA VAL A 297 -21.27 -21.98 14.51
C VAL A 297 -22.71 -22.08 14.01
N ASP A 298 -22.93 -22.05 12.68
CA ASP A 298 -24.27 -22.08 12.06
C ASP A 298 -25.11 -23.25 12.53
N ASP A 299 -24.56 -24.46 12.54
CA ASP A 299 -25.25 -25.70 12.95
C ASP A 299 -25.74 -25.66 14.41
N LEU A 300 -24.99 -24.98 15.30
CA LEU A 300 -25.43 -24.76 16.68
C LEU A 300 -26.50 -23.67 16.75
N MET A 301 -26.32 -22.59 15.97
CA MET A 301 -27.20 -21.44 16.02
C MET A 301 -28.55 -21.67 15.32
N GLN A 302 -28.67 -22.66 14.46
CA GLN A 302 -29.96 -23.13 13.92
C GLN A 302 -30.85 -23.71 15.01
N GLN A 303 -30.29 -24.22 16.11
CA GLN A 303 -31.00 -24.90 17.19
C GLN A 303 -31.48 -23.95 18.30
N VAL A 304 -31.14 -22.65 18.24
CA VAL A 304 -31.49 -21.69 19.28
C VAL A 304 -32.75 -20.90 18.95
N ASP A 305 -33.57 -20.62 19.97
CA ASP A 305 -34.75 -19.73 19.81
C ASP A 305 -34.34 -18.24 19.94
N PHE A 306 -33.42 -17.84 19.07
CA PHE A 306 -32.96 -16.45 18.96
C PHE A 306 -32.83 -16.07 17.48
N LYS A 307 -33.87 -15.44 16.94
CA LYS A 307 -34.00 -15.13 15.50
C LYS A 307 -32.80 -14.34 14.91
N VAL A 308 -32.08 -13.57 15.74
CA VAL A 308 -30.86 -12.87 15.31
C VAL A 308 -29.78 -13.82 14.85
N PHE A 309 -29.74 -15.03 15.43
CA PHE A 309 -28.78 -16.08 15.07
C PHE A 309 -29.40 -17.16 14.17
N SER A 310 -30.58 -17.70 14.55
CA SER A 310 -31.19 -18.79 13.78
C SER A 310 -31.63 -18.37 12.38
N GLY A 311 -31.96 -17.09 12.16
CA GLY A 311 -32.27 -16.55 10.83
C GLY A 311 -31.09 -16.65 9.87
N PRO A 312 -29.96 -15.95 10.13
CA PRO A 312 -28.76 -16.05 9.30
C PRO A 312 -28.20 -17.48 9.20
N ALA A 313 -28.19 -18.24 10.29
CA ALA A 313 -27.71 -19.62 10.29
C ALA A 313 -28.48 -20.57 9.38
N SER A 314 -29.74 -20.24 9.06
CA SER A 314 -30.62 -21.03 8.16
C SER A 314 -30.71 -20.46 6.74
N ALA A 315 -30.18 -19.27 6.51
CA ALA A 315 -30.23 -18.63 5.20
C ALA A 315 -29.09 -19.14 4.30
N ALA A 316 -29.35 -19.31 3.00
CA ALA A 316 -28.38 -19.85 2.05
C ALA A 316 -27.14 -18.94 1.87
N ASP A 317 -27.31 -17.61 2.03
CA ASP A 317 -26.24 -16.60 1.96
C ASP A 317 -25.83 -16.07 3.36
N GLY A 318 -26.35 -16.69 4.43
CA GLY A 318 -26.10 -16.29 5.79
C GLY A 318 -24.88 -16.98 6.41
N ARG A 319 -24.39 -16.40 7.52
CA ARG A 319 -23.29 -16.96 8.32
C ARG A 319 -23.43 -16.52 9.77
N VAL A 320 -23.15 -17.42 10.70
CA VAL A 320 -22.91 -17.08 12.11
C VAL A 320 -21.52 -17.54 12.49
N ALA A 321 -20.64 -16.60 12.75
CA ALA A 321 -19.26 -16.88 13.14
C ALA A 321 -18.96 -16.32 14.53
N ALA A 322 -18.21 -17.10 15.31
CA ALA A 322 -17.68 -16.73 16.61
C ALA A 322 -16.19 -16.33 16.52
N LEU A 323 -15.79 -15.31 17.27
CA LEU A 323 -14.41 -14.87 17.42
C LEU A 323 -14.04 -14.91 18.90
N ARG A 324 -13.27 -15.91 19.31
CA ARG A 324 -12.71 -16.02 20.66
C ARG A 324 -11.53 -15.06 20.81
N VAL A 325 -11.49 -14.33 21.92
CA VAL A 325 -10.37 -13.44 22.29
C VAL A 325 -9.85 -13.88 23.66
N PRO A 326 -8.69 -14.54 23.71
CA PRO A 326 -8.08 -14.99 24.96
C PRO A 326 -7.83 -13.82 25.92
N GLY A 327 -8.23 -13.99 27.19
CA GLY A 327 -8.08 -12.96 28.22
C GLY A 327 -8.92 -11.69 28.00
N GLY A 328 -9.86 -11.69 27.06
CA GLY A 328 -10.68 -10.55 26.68
C GLY A 328 -11.84 -10.21 27.62
N ALA A 329 -12.13 -11.05 28.64
CA ALA A 329 -13.16 -10.74 29.64
C ALA A 329 -12.88 -9.44 30.43
N LYS A 330 -11.63 -8.99 30.47
CA LYS A 330 -11.20 -7.70 31.06
C LYS A 330 -11.71 -6.48 30.32
N LEU A 331 -12.14 -6.60 29.07
CA LEU A 331 -12.66 -5.49 28.28
C LEU A 331 -13.86 -4.86 29.00
N SER A 332 -13.82 -3.54 29.15
CA SER A 332 -14.92 -2.79 29.74
C SER A 332 -16.13 -2.71 28.81
N ARG A 333 -17.30 -2.40 29.38
CA ARG A 333 -18.52 -2.18 28.59
C ARG A 333 -18.33 -1.10 27.52
N LYS A 334 -17.60 -0.03 27.88
CA LYS A 334 -17.31 1.08 26.96
C LYS A 334 -16.50 0.65 25.74
N GLU A 335 -15.51 -0.23 25.93
CA GLU A 335 -14.69 -0.78 24.84
C GLU A 335 -15.53 -1.69 23.94
N ILE A 336 -16.36 -2.57 24.52
CA ILE A 336 -17.28 -3.44 23.74
C ILE A 336 -18.28 -2.59 22.94
N ASP A 337 -18.82 -1.51 23.52
CA ASP A 337 -19.72 -0.60 22.81
C ASP A 337 -18.98 0.17 21.69
N ALA A 338 -17.69 0.46 21.84
CA ALA A 338 -16.86 1.04 20.77
C ALA A 338 -16.65 0.04 19.63
N TYR A 339 -16.37 -1.24 19.92
CA TYR A 339 -16.29 -2.28 18.90
C TYR A 339 -17.62 -2.53 18.20
N THR A 340 -18.74 -2.42 18.91
CA THR A 340 -20.08 -2.51 18.31
C THR A 340 -20.30 -1.39 17.28
N LYS A 341 -19.88 -0.16 17.59
CA LYS A 341 -19.94 0.95 16.62
C LYS A 341 -18.97 0.72 15.44
N PHE A 342 -17.81 0.17 15.70
CA PHE A 342 -16.81 -0.11 14.69
C PHE A 342 -17.30 -1.13 13.65
N VAL A 343 -17.86 -2.27 14.10
CA VAL A 343 -18.42 -3.27 13.15
C VAL A 343 -19.62 -2.75 12.37
N GLY A 344 -20.36 -1.77 12.92
CA GLY A 344 -21.44 -1.08 12.24
C GLY A 344 -21.02 -0.34 10.96
N ILE A 345 -19.75 0.09 10.86
CA ILE A 345 -19.18 0.71 9.65
C ILE A 345 -19.20 -0.27 8.47
N TYR A 346 -19.09 -1.57 8.75
CA TYR A 346 -19.12 -2.68 7.79
C TYR A 346 -20.51 -3.27 7.57
N GLY A 347 -21.56 -2.61 8.06
CA GLY A 347 -22.95 -3.03 7.85
C GLY A 347 -23.52 -3.98 8.91
N ALA A 348 -22.73 -4.38 9.91
CA ALA A 348 -23.23 -5.22 10.99
C ALA A 348 -24.26 -4.45 11.86
N LYS A 349 -25.41 -5.06 12.13
CA LYS A 349 -26.52 -4.47 12.91
C LYS A 349 -26.24 -4.44 14.42
N GLY A 350 -25.25 -5.20 14.88
CA GLY A 350 -24.85 -5.29 16.29
C GLY A 350 -23.67 -6.24 16.46
N LEU A 351 -23.15 -6.31 17.68
CA LEU A 351 -22.07 -7.20 18.07
C LEU A 351 -22.47 -7.93 19.36
N ALA A 352 -22.91 -9.17 19.23
CA ALA A 352 -23.19 -10.00 20.38
C ALA A 352 -21.89 -10.53 20.97
N TRP A 353 -21.87 -10.76 22.28
CA TRP A 353 -20.70 -11.22 22.98
C TRP A 353 -21.03 -12.07 24.21
N ILE A 354 -20.11 -12.94 24.62
CA ILE A 354 -20.15 -13.72 25.87
C ILE A 354 -18.79 -13.62 26.56
N LYS A 355 -18.75 -13.20 27.83
CA LYS A 355 -17.58 -13.31 28.68
C LYS A 355 -17.62 -14.63 29.43
N VAL A 356 -16.52 -15.35 29.42
CA VAL A 356 -16.34 -16.62 30.15
C VAL A 356 -15.57 -16.30 31.43
N ASN A 357 -16.29 -16.13 32.55
CA ASN A 357 -15.66 -15.84 33.85
C ASN A 357 -15.20 -17.12 34.54
N GLU A 358 -16.06 -18.17 34.59
CA GLU A 358 -15.76 -19.46 35.18
C GLU A 358 -16.46 -20.57 34.38
N ARG A 359 -15.76 -21.15 33.39
CA ARG A 359 -16.32 -22.17 32.49
C ARG A 359 -16.90 -23.37 33.24
N ALA A 360 -16.23 -23.81 34.33
CA ALA A 360 -16.65 -24.98 35.12
C ALA A 360 -18.04 -24.80 35.77
N LYS A 361 -18.57 -23.59 35.87
CA LYS A 361 -19.92 -23.29 36.36
C LYS A 361 -21.00 -23.32 35.27
N GLY A 362 -20.64 -23.67 34.02
CA GLY A 362 -21.55 -23.65 32.91
C GLY A 362 -22.15 -22.24 32.71
N ILE A 363 -23.48 -22.15 32.49
CA ILE A 363 -24.18 -20.90 32.22
C ILE A 363 -23.99 -19.85 33.33
N GLU A 364 -23.92 -20.28 34.60
CA GLU A 364 -23.74 -19.36 35.75
C GLU A 364 -22.36 -18.65 35.73
N GLY A 365 -21.39 -19.27 35.10
CA GLY A 365 -20.04 -18.73 34.94
C GLY A 365 -19.90 -17.77 33.75
N LEU A 366 -20.96 -17.57 32.98
CA LEU A 366 -20.96 -16.72 31.78
C LEU A 366 -21.66 -15.38 32.04
N GLN A 367 -21.15 -14.33 31.42
CA GLN A 367 -21.76 -13.00 31.47
C GLN A 367 -22.14 -12.53 30.06
N SER A 368 -23.43 -12.48 29.77
CA SER A 368 -23.93 -11.94 28.51
C SER A 368 -25.46 -11.81 28.53
N PRO A 369 -26.02 -10.83 27.82
CA PRO A 369 -27.50 -10.72 27.67
C PRO A 369 -28.10 -11.84 26.79
N ILE A 370 -27.28 -12.55 25.98
CA ILE A 370 -27.77 -13.55 25.02
C ILE A 370 -27.70 -14.98 25.55
N VAL A 371 -26.98 -15.27 26.62
CA VAL A 371 -26.77 -16.64 27.16
C VAL A 371 -28.08 -17.37 27.41
N LYS A 372 -29.09 -16.66 27.93
CA LYS A 372 -30.44 -17.23 28.20
C LYS A 372 -31.17 -17.81 26.97
N PHE A 373 -30.73 -17.47 25.78
CA PHE A 373 -31.30 -17.98 24.53
C PHE A 373 -30.49 -19.14 23.95
N MET A 374 -29.35 -19.48 24.56
CA MET A 374 -28.36 -20.42 24.04
C MET A 374 -28.11 -21.61 24.99
N GLU A 375 -28.95 -21.78 26.02
CA GLU A 375 -28.77 -22.79 27.07
C GLU A 375 -28.52 -24.21 26.53
N SER A 376 -29.24 -24.58 25.44
CA SER A 376 -29.14 -25.90 24.82
C SER A 376 -27.84 -26.16 24.08
N VAL A 377 -27.09 -25.13 23.68
CA VAL A 377 -25.91 -25.24 22.80
C VAL A 377 -24.64 -24.64 23.40
N VAL A 378 -24.75 -24.00 24.57
CA VAL A 378 -23.64 -23.22 25.14
C VAL A 378 -22.40 -24.05 25.40
N GLU A 379 -22.50 -25.25 25.93
CA GLU A 379 -21.36 -26.13 26.20
C GLU A 379 -20.68 -26.54 24.87
N ALA A 380 -21.47 -26.96 23.89
CA ALA A 380 -20.95 -27.31 22.56
C ALA A 380 -20.28 -26.12 21.87
N LEU A 381 -20.80 -24.91 22.09
CA LEU A 381 -20.19 -23.68 21.60
C LEU A 381 -18.84 -23.42 22.26
N LEU A 382 -18.78 -23.45 23.59
CA LEU A 382 -17.54 -23.21 24.35
C LEU A 382 -16.44 -24.24 23.99
N ASP A 383 -16.85 -25.50 23.79
CA ASP A 383 -15.93 -26.55 23.32
C ASP A 383 -15.42 -26.28 21.92
N ARG A 384 -16.30 -25.90 20.99
CA ARG A 384 -15.95 -25.65 19.60
C ARG A 384 -14.97 -24.51 19.45
N VAL A 385 -15.18 -23.39 20.16
CA VAL A 385 -14.27 -22.23 20.11
C VAL A 385 -13.06 -22.38 21.04
N GLY A 386 -13.01 -23.46 21.82
CA GLY A 386 -11.94 -23.72 22.79
C GLY A 386 -11.87 -22.65 23.88
N ALA A 387 -13.01 -22.14 24.34
CA ALA A 387 -13.07 -21.05 25.31
C ALA A 387 -12.52 -21.47 26.69
N GLU A 388 -11.82 -20.55 27.35
CA GLU A 388 -11.23 -20.70 28.67
C GLU A 388 -11.68 -19.58 29.62
N ASP A 389 -11.41 -19.72 30.90
CA ASP A 389 -11.67 -18.71 31.91
C ASP A 389 -10.95 -17.40 31.55
N GLY A 390 -11.67 -16.30 31.61
CA GLY A 390 -11.12 -14.98 31.27
C GLY A 390 -11.27 -14.58 29.80
N ASP A 391 -11.85 -15.40 28.94
CA ASP A 391 -12.04 -15.10 27.53
C ASP A 391 -13.31 -14.29 27.26
N ILE A 392 -13.33 -13.60 26.10
CA ILE A 392 -14.57 -13.09 25.50
C ILE A 392 -14.75 -13.69 24.12
N ILE A 393 -16.00 -14.00 23.78
CA ILE A 393 -16.39 -14.48 22.45
C ILE A 393 -17.28 -13.43 21.83
N PHE A 394 -16.93 -12.92 20.66
CA PHE A 394 -17.78 -12.05 19.84
C PHE A 394 -18.45 -12.85 18.74
N PHE A 395 -19.64 -12.39 18.28
CA PHE A 395 -20.41 -13.07 17.25
C PHE A 395 -20.79 -12.10 16.13
N GLY A 396 -20.59 -12.55 14.89
CA GLY A 396 -21.19 -11.98 13.70
C GLY A 396 -22.33 -12.87 13.21
N ALA A 397 -23.47 -12.28 12.89
CA ALA A 397 -24.66 -13.01 12.39
C ALA A 397 -25.42 -12.13 11.38
N ASP A 398 -25.22 -12.36 10.11
CA ASP A 398 -25.88 -11.66 8.99
C ASP A 398 -25.57 -12.44 7.69
N LYS A 399 -25.68 -11.80 6.51
CA LYS A 399 -25.13 -12.33 5.26
C LYS A 399 -23.63 -12.59 5.43
N ALA A 400 -23.14 -13.68 4.84
CA ALA A 400 -21.73 -14.10 4.97
C ALA A 400 -20.73 -12.97 4.64
N ARG A 401 -21.02 -12.16 3.60
CA ARG A 401 -20.18 -11.01 3.23
C ARG A 401 -20.07 -10.00 4.39
N ILE A 402 -21.19 -9.63 5.02
CA ILE A 402 -21.18 -8.67 6.14
C ILE A 402 -20.44 -9.24 7.35
N VAL A 403 -20.65 -10.54 7.68
CA VAL A 403 -19.96 -11.20 8.78
C VAL A 403 -18.44 -11.21 8.54
N ASN A 404 -18.02 -11.57 7.33
CA ASN A 404 -16.61 -11.60 6.96
C ASN A 404 -15.96 -10.21 7.09
N GLU A 405 -16.54 -9.19 6.48
CA GLU A 405 -16.03 -7.82 6.52
C GLU A 405 -15.99 -7.27 7.96
N ALA A 406 -17.08 -7.44 8.72
CA ALA A 406 -17.23 -6.86 10.05
C ALA A 406 -16.35 -7.57 11.10
N ILE A 407 -16.40 -8.92 11.15
CA ILE A 407 -15.66 -9.68 12.16
C ILE A 407 -14.19 -9.83 11.77
N GLY A 408 -13.88 -9.91 10.46
CA GLY A 408 -12.51 -9.85 9.96
C GLY A 408 -11.82 -8.52 10.32
N ALA A 409 -12.50 -7.38 10.14
CA ALA A 409 -12.00 -6.07 10.57
C ALA A 409 -11.88 -5.97 12.10
N LEU A 410 -12.87 -6.51 12.85
CA LEU A 410 -12.81 -6.55 14.33
C LEU A 410 -11.61 -7.36 14.81
N ARG A 411 -11.33 -8.50 14.17
CA ARG A 411 -10.16 -9.33 14.46
C ARG A 411 -8.85 -8.54 14.39
N VAL A 412 -8.67 -7.78 13.31
CA VAL A 412 -7.47 -6.93 13.12
C VAL A 412 -7.44 -5.83 14.19
N ARG A 413 -8.55 -5.16 14.43
CA ARG A 413 -8.66 -4.10 15.43
C ARG A 413 -8.35 -4.60 16.84
N LEU A 414 -8.84 -5.77 17.23
CA LEU A 414 -8.53 -6.40 18.52
C LEU A 414 -7.05 -6.79 18.61
N GLY A 415 -6.48 -7.28 17.51
CA GLY A 415 -5.04 -7.59 17.42
C GLY A 415 -4.16 -6.37 17.70
N GLU A 416 -4.53 -5.21 17.15
CA GLU A 416 -3.85 -3.94 17.38
C GLU A 416 -4.05 -3.42 18.81
N ASP A 417 -5.32 -3.31 19.25
CA ASP A 417 -5.67 -2.69 20.55
C ASP A 417 -5.14 -3.49 21.74
N LEU A 418 -5.01 -4.82 21.59
CA LEU A 418 -4.54 -5.73 22.64
C LEU A 418 -3.08 -6.18 22.46
N ASP A 419 -2.39 -5.69 21.42
CA ASP A 419 -1.00 -6.02 21.06
C ASP A 419 -0.77 -7.55 20.96
N LEU A 420 -1.61 -8.21 20.14
CA LEU A 420 -1.60 -9.67 20.01
C LEU A 420 -0.62 -10.20 18.93
N TYR A 421 0.27 -9.37 18.45
CA TYR A 421 1.22 -9.77 17.40
C TYR A 421 2.22 -10.83 17.91
N THR A 422 2.28 -11.97 17.23
CA THR A 422 3.18 -13.09 17.59
C THR A 422 4.53 -13.02 16.89
N GLN A 423 4.64 -12.26 15.81
CA GLN A 423 5.84 -12.12 14.99
C GLN A 423 5.86 -10.79 14.24
N THR A 424 7.01 -10.41 13.69
CA THR A 424 7.15 -9.15 12.95
C THR A 424 6.65 -9.27 11.51
N TRP A 425 6.91 -10.40 10.86
CA TRP A 425 6.60 -10.66 9.45
C TRP A 425 5.87 -11.98 9.29
N ALA A 426 4.74 -11.94 8.62
CA ALA A 426 3.88 -13.10 8.36
C ALA A 426 3.44 -13.09 6.89
N PRO A 427 4.29 -13.59 5.98
CA PRO A 427 3.93 -13.77 4.58
C PRO A 427 3.05 -15.00 4.38
N LEU A 428 2.20 -14.98 3.34
CA LEU A 428 1.46 -16.15 2.88
C LEU A 428 1.11 -16.01 1.40
N TRP A 429 0.74 -17.12 0.79
CA TRP A 429 0.08 -17.18 -0.50
C TRP A 429 -1.41 -17.50 -0.30
N VAL A 430 -2.27 -16.74 -0.97
CA VAL A 430 -3.69 -17.06 -1.12
C VAL A 430 -3.90 -17.55 -2.55
N VAL A 431 -4.57 -18.68 -2.70
CA VAL A 431 -4.76 -19.38 -3.99
C VAL A 431 -6.21 -19.85 -4.14
N ASP A 432 -6.55 -20.42 -5.29
CA ASP A 432 -7.87 -21.00 -5.56
C ASP A 432 -9.00 -19.98 -5.35
N PHE A 433 -8.83 -18.78 -5.91
CA PHE A 433 -9.85 -17.75 -5.89
C PHE A 433 -11.07 -18.15 -6.73
N PRO A 434 -12.30 -17.71 -6.39
CA PRO A 434 -13.42 -17.77 -7.31
C PRO A 434 -13.07 -17.07 -8.63
N MET A 435 -13.51 -17.63 -9.75
CA MET A 435 -13.30 -17.00 -11.06
C MET A 435 -14.12 -15.72 -11.20
N PHE A 436 -15.32 -15.73 -10.64
CA PHE A 436 -16.29 -14.65 -10.74
C PHE A 436 -16.87 -14.30 -9.36
N GLU A 437 -17.30 -13.07 -9.24
CA GLU A 437 -18.20 -12.62 -8.16
C GLU A 437 -19.54 -12.19 -8.76
N ALA A 438 -20.62 -12.41 -8.01
CA ALA A 438 -21.96 -11.99 -8.40
C ALA A 438 -22.35 -10.69 -7.67
N ASP A 439 -22.91 -9.73 -8.40
CA ASP A 439 -23.57 -8.57 -7.81
C ASP A 439 -24.95 -8.94 -7.21
N ASP A 440 -25.63 -7.95 -6.59
CA ASP A 440 -26.95 -8.17 -6.00
C ASP A 440 -28.03 -8.55 -7.04
N ASP A 441 -27.80 -8.29 -8.33
CA ASP A 441 -28.68 -8.66 -9.45
C ASP A 441 -28.29 -10.03 -10.05
N GLY A 442 -27.26 -10.69 -9.52
CA GLY A 442 -26.75 -11.98 -9.99
C GLY A 442 -25.89 -11.91 -11.25
N ARG A 443 -25.45 -10.72 -11.66
CA ARG A 443 -24.53 -10.56 -12.78
C ARG A 443 -23.13 -10.93 -12.33
N LEU A 444 -22.43 -11.69 -13.17
CA LEU A 444 -21.06 -12.10 -12.91
C LEU A 444 -20.07 -11.06 -13.40
N SER A 445 -19.09 -10.73 -12.58
CA SER A 445 -17.89 -9.99 -12.93
C SER A 445 -16.63 -10.79 -12.58
N PRO A 446 -15.51 -10.63 -13.30
CA PRO A 446 -14.29 -11.35 -12.95
C PRO A 446 -13.74 -10.80 -11.62
N LEU A 447 -13.33 -11.70 -10.72
CA LEU A 447 -12.75 -11.27 -9.44
C LEU A 447 -11.39 -10.57 -9.64
N HIS A 448 -10.59 -11.02 -10.60
CA HIS A 448 -9.32 -10.39 -10.99
C HIS A 448 -9.47 -9.64 -12.32
N HIS A 449 -9.28 -10.34 -13.43
CA HIS A 449 -9.45 -9.77 -14.78
C HIS A 449 -9.91 -10.86 -15.77
N PRO A 450 -10.53 -10.49 -16.91
CA PRO A 450 -11.15 -11.46 -17.83
C PRO A 450 -10.16 -12.36 -18.59
N PHE A 451 -8.85 -12.13 -18.44
CA PHE A 451 -7.79 -12.95 -19.05
C PHE A 451 -7.20 -14.00 -18.09
N THR A 452 -7.69 -14.07 -16.86
CA THR A 452 -7.31 -15.09 -15.87
C THR A 452 -7.84 -16.44 -16.31
N SER A 453 -6.98 -17.46 -16.30
CA SER A 453 -7.36 -18.83 -16.66
C SER A 453 -8.20 -19.46 -15.54
N PRO A 454 -9.36 -20.06 -15.85
CA PRO A 454 -10.04 -20.94 -14.91
C PRO A 454 -9.28 -22.25 -14.73
N SER A 455 -9.56 -22.96 -13.63
CA SER A 455 -8.99 -24.29 -13.33
C SER A 455 -9.78 -25.46 -13.93
N CYS A 456 -10.82 -25.20 -14.71
CA CYS A 456 -11.71 -26.17 -15.32
C CYS A 456 -11.77 -26.03 -16.84
N SER A 457 -12.40 -27.00 -17.52
CA SER A 457 -12.62 -26.96 -18.96
C SER A 457 -13.68 -25.91 -19.36
N PRO A 458 -13.74 -25.49 -20.65
CA PRO A 458 -14.79 -24.57 -21.13
C PRO A 458 -16.22 -25.11 -20.90
N GLU A 459 -16.42 -26.42 -21.01
CA GLU A 459 -17.69 -27.08 -20.81
C GLU A 459 -18.12 -27.03 -19.35
N GLU A 460 -17.22 -27.34 -18.43
CA GLU A 460 -17.45 -27.26 -16.97
C GLU A 460 -17.71 -25.82 -16.54
N LEU A 461 -16.94 -24.86 -17.07
CA LEU A 461 -17.09 -23.44 -16.82
C LEU A 461 -18.49 -22.95 -17.19
N LYS A 462 -18.98 -23.32 -18.39
CA LYS A 462 -20.33 -22.95 -18.84
C LYS A 462 -21.44 -23.65 -18.05
N ALA A 463 -21.21 -24.87 -17.59
CA ALA A 463 -22.18 -25.62 -16.82
C ALA A 463 -22.42 -25.03 -15.42
N ASN A 464 -21.37 -24.52 -14.76
CA ASN A 464 -21.47 -23.93 -13.42
C ASN A 464 -20.44 -22.82 -13.20
N PRO A 465 -20.63 -21.65 -13.82
CA PRO A 465 -19.68 -20.56 -13.70
C PRO A 465 -19.50 -20.03 -12.27
N ALA A 466 -20.53 -20.11 -11.43
CA ALA A 466 -20.46 -19.62 -10.05
C ALA A 466 -19.55 -20.44 -9.13
N ALA A 467 -19.32 -21.72 -9.46
CA ALA A 467 -18.41 -22.60 -8.71
C ALA A 467 -16.99 -22.67 -9.31
N ALA A 468 -16.76 -22.01 -10.45
CA ALA A 468 -15.46 -22.05 -11.11
C ALA A 468 -14.39 -21.34 -10.28
N LEU A 469 -13.24 -22.01 -10.10
CA LEU A 469 -12.05 -21.42 -9.50
C LEU A 469 -11.11 -20.91 -10.58
N SER A 470 -10.36 -19.87 -10.25
CA SER A 470 -9.33 -19.30 -11.12
C SER A 470 -7.94 -19.82 -10.73
N ARG A 471 -7.03 -19.77 -11.69
CA ARG A 471 -5.60 -20.03 -11.49
C ARG A 471 -4.88 -18.74 -11.06
N ALA A 472 -5.48 -18.02 -10.11
CA ALA A 472 -4.95 -16.80 -9.52
C ALA A 472 -4.26 -17.10 -8.19
N TYR A 473 -3.30 -16.23 -7.83
CA TYR A 473 -2.52 -16.33 -6.60
C TYR A 473 -2.09 -14.94 -6.16
N ASP A 474 -2.28 -14.64 -4.86
CA ASP A 474 -1.89 -13.38 -4.25
C ASP A 474 -0.86 -13.61 -3.15
N MET A 475 0.21 -12.81 -3.16
CA MET A 475 1.15 -12.75 -2.05
C MET A 475 0.68 -11.71 -1.05
N VAL A 476 0.47 -12.15 0.18
CA VAL A 476 0.06 -11.30 1.29
C VAL A 476 1.18 -11.21 2.33
N LEU A 477 1.41 -10.03 2.87
CA LEU A 477 2.35 -9.79 3.97
C LEU A 477 1.70 -8.89 5.02
N ASN A 478 1.62 -9.37 6.25
CA ASN A 478 1.10 -8.58 7.38
C ASN A 478 -0.30 -7.97 7.10
N GLY A 479 -1.21 -8.75 6.53
CA GLY A 479 -2.56 -8.29 6.22
C GLY A 479 -2.67 -7.36 5.00
N THR A 480 -1.62 -7.24 4.22
CA THR A 480 -1.56 -6.43 3.01
C THR A 480 -1.24 -7.30 1.82
N GLU A 481 -2.07 -7.25 0.79
CA GLU A 481 -1.76 -7.79 -0.53
C GLU A 481 -0.58 -7.03 -1.12
N LEU A 482 0.57 -7.69 -1.23
CA LEU A 482 1.76 -7.14 -1.88
C LEU A 482 1.64 -7.14 -3.38
N GLY A 483 1.09 -8.20 -3.92
CA GLY A 483 0.91 -8.37 -5.35
C GLY A 483 0.08 -9.60 -5.67
N GLY A 484 -0.61 -9.53 -6.79
CA GLY A 484 -1.45 -10.59 -7.31
C GLY A 484 -1.05 -10.98 -8.73
N GLY A 485 -1.32 -12.23 -9.06
CA GLY A 485 -1.03 -12.79 -10.36
C GLY A 485 -1.95 -13.94 -10.74
N SER A 486 -1.78 -14.42 -11.96
CA SER A 486 -2.51 -15.59 -12.43
C SER A 486 -1.79 -16.25 -13.61
N ILE A 487 -2.16 -17.48 -13.92
CA ILE A 487 -1.97 -18.04 -15.25
C ILE A 487 -3.02 -17.43 -16.17
N ARG A 488 -2.61 -17.10 -17.40
CA ARG A 488 -3.47 -16.41 -18.37
C ARG A 488 -4.15 -17.40 -19.30
N ILE A 489 -5.31 -17.03 -19.82
CA ILE A 489 -5.93 -17.73 -20.92
C ILE A 489 -5.07 -17.50 -22.16
N HIS A 490 -4.64 -18.59 -22.80
CA HIS A 490 -3.90 -18.58 -24.06
C HIS A 490 -4.67 -19.27 -25.20
N ASP A 491 -5.80 -19.86 -24.88
CA ASP A 491 -6.70 -20.56 -25.81
C ASP A 491 -7.94 -19.69 -26.10
N GLN A 492 -8.28 -19.58 -27.41
CA GLN A 492 -9.39 -18.75 -27.85
C GLN A 492 -10.76 -19.26 -27.43
N ALA A 493 -10.96 -20.58 -27.42
CA ALA A 493 -12.26 -21.15 -27.08
C ALA A 493 -12.57 -20.86 -25.61
N MET A 494 -11.58 -20.97 -24.74
CA MET A 494 -11.68 -20.60 -23.34
C MET A 494 -11.95 -19.10 -23.19
N GLN A 495 -11.22 -18.24 -23.90
CA GLN A 495 -11.42 -16.78 -23.80
C GLN A 495 -12.81 -16.37 -24.26
N SER A 496 -13.32 -16.97 -25.33
CA SER A 496 -14.67 -16.72 -25.82
C SER A 496 -15.73 -17.15 -24.79
N SER A 497 -15.52 -18.30 -24.11
CA SER A 497 -16.42 -18.78 -23.07
C SER A 497 -16.48 -17.84 -21.86
N VAL A 498 -15.33 -17.31 -21.45
CA VAL A 498 -15.28 -16.32 -20.35
C VAL A 498 -16.03 -15.03 -20.74
N PHE A 499 -15.82 -14.50 -21.94
CA PHE A 499 -16.52 -13.30 -22.40
C PHE A 499 -18.04 -13.51 -22.51
N GLU A 500 -18.48 -14.68 -22.99
CA GLU A 500 -19.91 -15.04 -23.06
C GLU A 500 -20.55 -15.01 -21.67
N ILE A 501 -19.89 -15.59 -20.66
CA ILE A 501 -20.38 -15.60 -19.26
C ILE A 501 -20.45 -14.19 -18.68
N LEU A 502 -19.48 -13.32 -19.01
CA LEU A 502 -19.45 -11.93 -18.57
C LEU A 502 -20.42 -11.01 -19.34
N GLY A 503 -21.14 -11.57 -20.33
CA GLY A 503 -22.05 -10.79 -21.16
C GLY A 503 -21.36 -9.84 -22.14
N ILE A 504 -20.06 -10.04 -22.40
CA ILE A 504 -19.27 -9.26 -23.37
C ILE A 504 -19.49 -9.85 -24.75
N GLY A 505 -20.25 -9.16 -25.60
CA GLY A 505 -20.53 -9.59 -26.97
C GLY A 505 -19.26 -9.55 -27.86
N GLU A 506 -19.32 -10.27 -28.98
CA GLU A 506 -18.17 -10.38 -29.91
C GLU A 506 -17.71 -9.00 -30.44
N GLU A 507 -18.65 -8.11 -30.76
CA GLU A 507 -18.34 -6.76 -31.24
C GLU A 507 -17.65 -5.92 -30.15
N GLU A 508 -18.14 -5.97 -28.93
CA GLU A 508 -17.56 -5.29 -27.76
C GLU A 508 -16.18 -5.84 -27.41
N ALA A 509 -16.01 -7.18 -27.43
CA ALA A 509 -14.73 -7.84 -27.20
C ALA A 509 -13.70 -7.42 -28.25
N ARG A 510 -14.09 -7.34 -29.53
CA ARG A 510 -13.24 -6.85 -30.61
C ARG A 510 -12.88 -5.37 -30.45
N GLU A 511 -13.84 -4.56 -30.08
CA GLU A 511 -13.59 -3.14 -29.85
C GLU A 511 -12.57 -2.91 -28.73
N LYS A 512 -12.72 -3.60 -27.60
CA LYS A 512 -11.89 -3.40 -26.41
C LYS A 512 -10.55 -4.13 -26.44
N PHE A 513 -10.55 -5.38 -26.92
CA PHE A 513 -9.43 -6.34 -26.81
C PHE A 513 -9.00 -6.95 -28.14
N GLY A 514 -9.51 -6.44 -29.28
CA GLY A 514 -9.30 -7.05 -30.59
C GLY A 514 -7.83 -7.37 -30.91
N PHE A 515 -6.91 -6.47 -30.57
CA PHE A 515 -5.49 -6.67 -30.82
C PHE A 515 -4.89 -7.85 -30.02
N LEU A 516 -5.36 -8.10 -28.78
CA LEU A 516 -4.95 -9.26 -28.00
C LEU A 516 -5.60 -10.53 -28.54
N LEU A 517 -6.90 -10.48 -28.86
CA LEU A 517 -7.63 -11.61 -29.43
C LEU A 517 -7.01 -12.05 -30.76
N ASP A 518 -6.64 -11.09 -31.60
CA ASP A 518 -5.95 -11.38 -32.87
C ASP A 518 -4.58 -12.01 -32.61
N ALA A 519 -3.84 -11.55 -31.59
CA ALA A 519 -2.54 -12.12 -31.24
C ALA A 519 -2.63 -13.59 -30.78
N LEU A 520 -3.69 -13.96 -30.03
CA LEU A 520 -3.92 -15.33 -29.58
C LEU A 520 -4.02 -16.32 -30.78
N HIS A 521 -4.41 -15.86 -31.96
CA HIS A 521 -4.44 -16.71 -33.18
C HIS A 521 -3.05 -17.13 -33.69
N TYR A 522 -2.00 -16.41 -33.31
CA TYR A 522 -0.67 -16.64 -33.83
C TYR A 522 0.22 -17.47 -32.89
N GLY A 523 -0.39 -18.33 -32.06
CA GLY A 523 0.35 -19.28 -31.25
C GLY A 523 0.83 -18.68 -29.93
N ALA A 524 -0.10 -18.16 -29.11
CA ALA A 524 0.21 -17.73 -27.76
C ALA A 524 0.69 -18.90 -26.90
N PRO A 525 1.86 -18.82 -26.24
CA PRO A 525 2.31 -19.85 -25.33
C PRO A 525 1.44 -19.84 -24.04
N PRO A 526 1.36 -20.96 -23.30
CA PRO A 526 0.94 -20.91 -21.90
C PRO A 526 1.83 -19.90 -21.15
N HIS A 527 1.25 -18.97 -20.40
CA HIS A 527 2.01 -17.94 -19.70
C HIS A 527 1.30 -17.47 -18.43
N GLY A 528 2.05 -16.89 -17.55
CA GLY A 528 1.56 -16.33 -16.29
C GLY A 528 2.49 -15.26 -15.75
N GLY A 529 2.00 -14.51 -14.79
CA GLY A 529 2.78 -13.43 -14.21
C GLY A 529 2.15 -12.88 -12.95
N LEU A 530 2.81 -11.86 -12.40
CA LEU A 530 2.41 -11.22 -11.16
C LEU A 530 2.81 -9.74 -11.20
N ALA A 531 2.06 -8.90 -10.50
CA ALA A 531 2.40 -7.50 -10.31
C ALA A 531 2.42 -7.17 -8.82
N PHE A 532 3.57 -6.67 -8.32
CA PHE A 532 3.69 -6.15 -6.95
C PHE A 532 3.47 -4.64 -6.92
N GLY A 533 2.75 -4.16 -5.92
CA GLY A 533 2.71 -2.74 -5.60
C GLY A 533 4.03 -2.29 -4.96
N LEU A 534 4.94 -1.70 -5.74
CA LEU A 534 6.24 -1.22 -5.20
C LEU A 534 6.05 -0.25 -4.03
N ASP A 535 5.07 0.64 -4.12
CA ASP A 535 4.80 1.62 -3.07
C ASP A 535 4.37 0.95 -1.76
N ARG A 536 3.53 -0.10 -1.82
CA ARG A 536 3.12 -0.92 -0.66
C ARG A 536 4.30 -1.69 -0.06
N LEU A 537 5.10 -2.32 -0.90
CA LEU A 537 6.29 -3.05 -0.46
C LEU A 537 7.25 -2.14 0.29
N VAL A 538 7.55 -0.97 -0.28
CA VAL A 538 8.42 0.03 0.37
C VAL A 538 7.80 0.56 1.65
N MET A 539 6.49 0.81 1.68
CA MET A 539 5.75 1.26 2.87
C MET A 539 5.91 0.25 4.03
N LEU A 540 5.69 -1.03 3.78
CA LEU A 540 5.85 -2.08 4.79
C LEU A 540 7.29 -2.21 5.26
N MET A 541 8.26 -2.27 4.34
CA MET A 541 9.68 -2.39 4.68
C MET A 541 10.23 -1.15 5.41
N ALA A 542 9.64 0.03 5.20
CA ALA A 542 9.99 1.28 5.88
C ALA A 542 9.26 1.48 7.22
N GLY A 543 8.31 0.61 7.59
CA GLY A 543 7.43 0.81 8.73
C GLY A 543 6.59 2.09 8.63
N ALA A 544 6.26 2.53 7.40
CA ALA A 544 5.49 3.74 7.15
C ALA A 544 3.97 3.43 7.23
N ARG A 545 3.18 4.44 7.62
CA ARG A 545 1.73 4.30 7.79
C ARG A 545 0.93 4.53 6.51
N THR A 546 1.53 5.20 5.54
CA THR A 546 0.89 5.54 4.28
C THR A 546 1.92 5.55 3.14
N ILE A 547 1.49 5.15 1.94
CA ILE A 547 2.37 5.18 0.75
C ILE A 547 2.83 6.59 0.39
N ARG A 548 2.14 7.65 0.81
CA ARG A 548 2.57 9.04 0.62
C ARG A 548 3.91 9.37 1.29
N GLU A 549 4.30 8.60 2.28
CA GLU A 549 5.61 8.77 2.94
C GLU A 549 6.79 8.18 2.14
N VAL A 550 6.51 7.27 1.22
CA VAL A 550 7.52 6.56 0.42
C VAL A 550 7.51 6.94 -1.06
N ILE A 551 6.66 7.91 -1.43
CA ILE A 551 6.58 8.54 -2.75
C ILE A 551 7.12 9.96 -2.64
N ALA A 552 8.02 10.36 -3.55
CA ALA A 552 8.64 11.68 -3.48
C ALA A 552 7.60 12.82 -3.55
N PHE A 553 6.69 12.77 -4.53
CA PHE A 553 5.67 13.78 -4.77
C PHE A 553 4.29 13.12 -4.92
N PRO A 554 3.67 12.69 -3.81
CA PRO A 554 2.36 12.03 -3.84
C PRO A 554 1.23 13.04 -4.04
N LYS A 555 0.06 12.55 -4.45
CA LYS A 555 -1.20 13.31 -4.41
C LYS A 555 -1.85 13.24 -3.03
N THR A 556 -2.69 14.23 -2.72
CA THR A 556 -3.57 14.22 -1.54
C THR A 556 -4.67 13.16 -1.67
N GLN A 557 -5.46 12.96 -0.62
CA GLN A 557 -6.64 12.07 -0.67
C GLN A 557 -7.70 12.53 -1.70
N SER A 558 -7.72 13.82 -2.03
CA SER A 558 -8.59 14.38 -3.08
C SER A 558 -7.95 14.36 -4.48
N ALA A 559 -6.91 13.55 -4.71
CA ALA A 559 -6.18 13.40 -5.96
C ALA A 559 -5.51 14.69 -6.48
N GLY A 560 -5.33 15.70 -5.62
CA GLY A 560 -4.67 16.97 -5.97
C GLY A 560 -3.19 17.01 -5.55
N CYS A 561 -2.42 17.90 -6.15
CA CYS A 561 -1.05 18.22 -5.77
C CYS A 561 -0.99 19.65 -5.24
N LEU A 562 -0.81 19.81 -3.92
CA LEU A 562 -0.75 21.14 -3.26
C LEU A 562 0.51 21.94 -3.64
N MET A 563 1.55 21.29 -4.14
CA MET A 563 2.80 21.94 -4.53
C MET A 563 2.72 22.56 -5.93
N THR A 564 2.00 21.92 -6.86
CA THR A 564 1.89 22.32 -8.26
C THR A 564 0.52 22.86 -8.64
N ASP A 565 -0.42 22.86 -7.69
CA ASP A 565 -1.84 23.19 -7.89
C ASP A 565 -2.50 22.34 -9.00
N ALA A 566 -2.03 21.08 -9.16
CA ALA A 566 -2.62 20.15 -10.11
C ALA A 566 -3.79 19.36 -9.48
N PRO A 567 -4.88 19.08 -10.26
CA PRO A 567 -5.10 19.47 -11.65
C PRO A 567 -5.42 20.97 -11.79
N GLY A 568 -4.88 21.60 -12.83
CA GLY A 568 -5.07 23.01 -13.15
C GLY A 568 -6.06 23.24 -14.29
N GLU A 569 -6.46 24.50 -14.47
CA GLU A 569 -7.27 24.92 -15.60
C GLU A 569 -6.44 24.95 -16.89
N VAL A 570 -7.08 24.65 -18.02
CA VAL A 570 -6.48 24.77 -19.35
C VAL A 570 -7.06 25.99 -20.08
N SER A 571 -6.26 26.62 -20.93
CA SER A 571 -6.69 27.81 -21.68
C SER A 571 -7.74 27.46 -22.74
N GLY A 572 -8.58 28.43 -23.08
CA GLY A 572 -9.56 28.26 -24.18
C GLY A 572 -8.92 27.95 -25.53
N ASP A 573 -7.68 28.41 -25.78
CA ASP A 573 -6.92 28.07 -26.97
C ASP A 573 -6.53 26.60 -27.02
N GLN A 574 -6.01 26.06 -25.92
CA GLN A 574 -5.69 24.63 -25.79
C GLN A 574 -6.93 23.77 -25.99
N LEU A 575 -8.09 24.16 -25.42
CA LEU A 575 -9.34 23.44 -25.64
C LEU A 575 -9.78 23.45 -27.11
N ARG A 576 -9.61 24.60 -27.80
CA ARG A 576 -9.91 24.69 -29.25
C ARG A 576 -8.99 23.82 -30.08
N GLU A 577 -7.68 23.79 -29.78
CA GLU A 577 -6.72 22.90 -30.46
C GLU A 577 -7.08 21.43 -30.31
N LEU A 578 -7.61 21.05 -29.14
CA LEU A 578 -8.04 19.70 -28.85
C LEU A 578 -9.46 19.38 -29.34
N SER A 579 -10.16 20.35 -29.92
CA SER A 579 -11.58 20.24 -30.31
C SER A 579 -12.50 19.87 -29.16
N ILE A 580 -12.20 20.33 -27.94
CA ILE A 580 -12.93 20.01 -26.70
C ILE A 580 -13.73 21.26 -26.26
N ARG A 581 -14.96 21.05 -25.82
CA ARG A 581 -15.79 22.05 -25.18
C ARG A 581 -16.20 21.59 -23.77
N LEU A 582 -15.90 22.41 -22.76
CA LEU A 582 -16.37 22.17 -21.42
C LEU A 582 -17.88 22.38 -21.31
N ARG A 583 -18.59 21.43 -20.74
CA ARG A 583 -19.99 21.60 -20.35
C ARG A 583 -20.06 22.52 -19.15
N GLN A 584 -20.71 23.68 -19.28
CA GLN A 584 -20.94 24.57 -18.14
C GLN A 584 -21.81 23.82 -17.11
N LYS A 585 -21.37 23.79 -15.86
CA LYS A 585 -22.25 23.38 -14.76
C LYS A 585 -23.41 24.38 -14.72
N ALA A 586 -24.66 23.90 -14.72
CA ALA A 586 -25.79 24.74 -14.43
C ALA A 586 -25.53 25.46 -13.10
N LYS A 587 -25.58 26.79 -13.07
CA LYS A 587 -25.52 27.51 -11.80
C LYS A 587 -26.66 26.99 -10.92
N PRO A 588 -26.41 26.69 -9.63
CA PRO A 588 -27.51 26.37 -8.74
C PRO A 588 -28.48 27.55 -8.75
N GLU A 589 -29.74 27.31 -9.12
CA GLU A 589 -30.83 28.29 -8.99
C GLU A 589 -30.92 28.67 -7.52
N GLY A 590 -30.53 29.90 -7.16
CA GLY A 590 -30.80 30.43 -5.82
C GLY A 590 -29.78 31.34 -5.17
N GLN A 591 -29.04 32.18 -5.91
CA GLN A 591 -28.48 33.40 -5.32
C GLN A 591 -29.00 34.62 -6.07
N LYS A 592 -30.13 35.19 -5.57
CA LYS A 592 -30.56 36.53 -5.94
C LYS A 592 -29.48 37.51 -5.47
N THR A 593 -28.74 38.07 -6.40
CA THR A 593 -27.93 39.25 -6.13
C THR A 593 -28.88 40.40 -5.84
N THR A 594 -28.87 40.89 -4.59
CA THR A 594 -29.44 42.17 -4.21
C THR A 594 -28.60 43.25 -4.92
N PRO A 595 -29.21 44.20 -5.62
CA PRO A 595 -28.45 45.31 -6.20
C PRO A 595 -27.96 46.21 -5.06
N GLU A 596 -26.68 46.46 -4.98
CA GLU A 596 -26.13 47.53 -4.15
C GLU A 596 -26.67 48.89 -4.68
N GLY A 597 -27.43 49.56 -3.82
CA GLY A 597 -27.93 50.88 -4.05
C GLY A 597 -26.79 51.91 -4.12
N GLN A 598 -26.91 52.78 -5.07
CA GLN A 598 -26.19 54.06 -5.11
C GLN A 598 -26.56 54.92 -3.88
N GLU A 599 -25.53 55.29 -3.10
CA GLU A 599 -25.38 56.65 -2.55
C GLU A 599 -23.90 56.89 -2.26
#